data_0dccd1f6a71f6c449261cb9251978711
#
_entry.id   0dccd1f6a71f6c449261cb9251978711
#
_cell.length_a   1.000
_cell.length_b   1.000
_cell.length_c   1.000
_cell.angle_alpha   90.00
_cell.angle_beta   90.00
_cell.angle_gamma   90.00
#
_symmetry.space_group_name_H-M   'P 1'
#
loop_
_entity.id
_entity.type
_entity.pdbx_description
1 polymer ?
#
loop_
_entity_poly.entity_id
_entity_poly.type
_entity_poly.pdbx_seq_one_letter_code
_entity_poly.pdbx_strand_id
1 'polypeptide(L)'
;MQTPARESVNAGDLESGLVIERRFTSPNKPVREQFEWTETDIDLKDAKGNTVRKIENIEFPKGFDGVPGKVASDKYLRKVVPGMDHLVKIPEDGVPEWLWRSKPDETKKAKAKNWTGKETSGWQLFHRLAGCWTYWGWKYGYFASETDA
;
A
#
# COMPACT_ATOMS: atom_id res chain seq x y z
N MET A 1 13.05 33.48 12.73
CA MET A 1 12.42 33.38 11.42
C MET A 1 11.23 32.41 11.58
N GLN A 2 10.02 32.95 11.63
CA GLN A 2 8.80 32.13 11.70
C GLN A 2 8.48 31.64 10.27
N THR A 3 8.38 30.33 10.09
CA THR A 3 7.87 29.74 8.86
C THR A 3 6.39 30.12 8.74
N PRO A 4 5.94 30.75 7.63
CA PRO A 4 4.53 31.08 7.48
C PRO A 4 3.71 29.79 7.50
N ALA A 5 2.63 29.78 8.28
CA ALA A 5 1.64 28.72 8.26
C ALA A 5 1.10 28.58 6.82
N ARG A 6 1.21 27.41 6.23
CA ARG A 6 0.56 27.11 4.95
C ARG A 6 -0.94 27.19 5.17
N GLU A 7 -1.58 28.16 4.52
CA GLU A 7 -3.02 28.16 4.39
C GLU A 7 -3.46 26.81 3.80
N SER A 8 -4.42 26.17 4.45
CA SER A 8 -5.06 24.97 3.92
C SER A 8 -5.86 25.38 2.69
N VAL A 9 -5.40 25.01 1.50
CA VAL A 9 -6.18 25.16 0.27
C VAL A 9 -7.39 24.24 0.43
N ASN A 10 -8.59 24.84 0.48
CA ASN A 10 -9.83 24.05 0.50
C ASN A 10 -9.98 23.34 -0.83
N ALA A 11 -10.39 22.08 -0.81
CA ALA A 11 -10.59 21.24 -2.01
C ALA A 11 -11.59 21.86 -3.04
N GLY A 12 -12.33 22.91 -2.67
CA GLY A 12 -13.22 23.66 -3.54
C GLY A 12 -12.57 24.73 -4.41
N ASP A 13 -11.31 25.08 -4.16
CA ASP A 13 -10.61 26.15 -4.88
C ASP A 13 -9.79 25.68 -6.10
N LEU A 14 -9.74 24.37 -6.34
CA LEU A 14 -9.15 23.81 -7.54
C LEU A 14 -10.26 23.63 -8.58
N GLU A 15 -10.40 24.56 -9.49
CA GLU A 15 -11.45 24.59 -10.53
C GLU A 15 -11.47 23.36 -11.46
N SER A 16 -10.44 22.52 -11.48
CA SER A 16 -10.45 21.17 -12.08
C SER A 16 -9.27 20.34 -11.63
N GLY A 17 -9.50 19.21 -11.00
CA GLY A 17 -8.48 18.20 -10.76
C GLY A 17 -7.95 17.61 -12.07
N LEU A 18 -6.89 16.79 -11.98
CA LEU A 18 -6.30 16.12 -13.14
C LEU A 18 -7.19 14.97 -13.62
N VAL A 19 -7.43 14.92 -14.92
CA VAL A 19 -7.97 13.74 -15.60
C VAL A 19 -6.79 12.80 -15.88
N ILE A 20 -6.85 11.58 -15.35
CA ILE A 20 -5.78 10.60 -15.47
C ILE A 20 -6.21 9.46 -16.38
N GLU A 21 -5.61 9.39 -17.56
CA GLU A 21 -5.85 8.32 -18.50
C GLU A 21 -5.11 7.04 -18.09
N ARG A 22 -5.83 5.91 -18.03
CA ARG A 22 -5.23 4.61 -17.72
C ARG A 22 -4.35 4.14 -18.88
N ARG A 23 -3.07 3.83 -18.58
CA ARG A 23 -2.10 3.36 -19.58
C ARG A 23 -1.66 1.91 -19.35
N PHE A 24 -1.64 1.46 -18.12
CA PHE A 24 -1.04 0.16 -17.73
C PHE A 24 -2.06 -0.86 -17.26
N THR A 25 -3.31 -0.43 -17.04
CA THR A 25 -4.37 -1.29 -16.51
C THR A 25 -5.68 -1.06 -17.26
N SER A 26 -6.53 -2.10 -17.31
CA SER A 26 -7.87 -2.01 -17.87
C SER A 26 -8.89 -1.71 -16.77
N PRO A 27 -9.92 -0.88 -17.02
CA PRO A 27 -10.92 -0.55 -16.01
C PRO A 27 -11.84 -1.73 -15.64
N ASN A 28 -11.97 -2.73 -16.50
CA ASN A 28 -12.95 -3.82 -16.40
C ASN A 28 -12.40 -5.06 -15.68
N LYS A 29 -11.19 -5.01 -15.14
CA LYS A 29 -10.56 -6.12 -14.45
C LYS A 29 -9.83 -5.63 -13.20
N PRO A 30 -9.95 -6.32 -12.05
CA PRO A 30 -9.18 -5.98 -10.86
C PRO A 30 -7.68 -5.90 -11.17
N VAL A 31 -7.02 -4.85 -10.68
CA VAL A 31 -5.60 -4.59 -11.01
C VAL A 31 -4.71 -5.80 -10.68
N ARG A 32 -4.94 -6.45 -9.54
CA ARG A 32 -4.16 -7.63 -9.14
C ARG A 32 -4.22 -8.75 -10.17
N GLU A 33 -5.37 -8.96 -10.80
CA GLU A 33 -5.60 -10.03 -11.79
C GLU A 33 -5.02 -9.73 -13.18
N GLN A 34 -4.52 -8.52 -13.39
CA GLN A 34 -3.93 -8.11 -14.67
C GLN A 34 -2.43 -8.44 -14.74
N PHE A 35 -1.85 -8.90 -13.65
CA PHE A 35 -0.44 -9.29 -13.55
C PHE A 35 -0.32 -10.76 -13.15
N GLU A 36 0.70 -11.42 -13.66
CA GLU A 36 1.11 -12.74 -13.19
C GLU A 36 1.91 -12.59 -11.90
N TRP A 37 1.59 -13.42 -10.90
CA TRP A 37 2.26 -13.44 -9.59
C TRP A 37 3.02 -14.74 -9.43
N THR A 38 4.19 -14.67 -8.83
CA THR A 38 5.05 -15.82 -8.52
C THR A 38 5.45 -15.79 -7.05
N GLU A 39 5.39 -16.95 -6.40
CA GLU A 39 5.97 -17.14 -5.09
C GLU A 39 7.44 -17.53 -5.23
N THR A 40 8.29 -16.97 -4.39
CA THR A 40 9.71 -17.25 -4.36
C THR A 40 10.26 -17.19 -2.95
N ASP A 41 11.31 -17.97 -2.72
CA ASP A 41 12.12 -17.87 -1.51
C ASP A 41 13.26 -16.89 -1.73
N ILE A 42 13.54 -16.08 -0.74
CA ILE A 42 14.57 -15.05 -0.80
C ILE A 42 15.61 -15.28 0.28
N ASP A 43 16.83 -15.55 -0.16
CA ASP A 43 18.00 -15.64 0.69
C ASP A 43 18.71 -14.28 0.77
N LEU A 44 18.72 -13.68 1.96
CA LEU A 44 19.52 -12.51 2.25
C LEU A 44 20.91 -12.96 2.72
N LYS A 45 21.94 -12.57 1.98
CA LYS A 45 23.33 -12.96 2.24
C LYS A 45 24.15 -11.78 2.73
N ASP A 46 25.13 -12.06 3.60
CA ASP A 46 26.16 -11.09 4.00
C ASP A 46 27.20 -10.88 2.88
N ALA A 47 28.14 -9.98 3.12
CA ALA A 47 29.25 -9.71 2.19
C ALA A 47 30.19 -10.93 1.96
N LYS A 48 30.12 -11.94 2.82
CA LYS A 48 30.92 -13.19 2.72
C LYS A 48 30.15 -14.31 2.02
N GLY A 49 28.87 -14.04 1.62
CA GLY A 49 28.00 -15.00 0.94
C GLY A 49 27.21 -15.93 1.87
N ASN A 50 27.30 -15.79 3.18
CA ASN A 50 26.53 -16.59 4.12
C ASN A 50 25.07 -16.10 4.17
N THR A 51 24.11 -17.02 4.24
CA THR A 51 22.70 -16.66 4.42
C THR A 51 22.48 -16.14 5.84
N VAL A 52 22.16 -14.85 5.94
CA VAL A 52 21.83 -14.18 7.20
C VAL A 52 20.38 -14.38 7.55
N ARG A 53 19.51 -14.44 6.53
CA ARG A 53 18.07 -14.58 6.69
C ARG A 53 17.45 -15.21 5.46
N LYS A 54 16.55 -16.16 5.66
CA LYS A 54 15.67 -16.70 4.64
C LYS A 54 14.26 -16.15 4.83
N ILE A 55 13.62 -15.71 3.75
CA ILE A 55 12.24 -15.27 3.70
C ILE A 55 11.54 -16.19 2.70
N GLU A 56 10.62 -17.00 3.20
CA GLU A 56 9.96 -18.03 2.41
C GLU A 56 8.58 -17.57 1.94
N ASN A 57 8.14 -18.10 0.80
CA ASN A 57 6.80 -17.90 0.25
C ASN A 57 6.43 -16.43 0.08
N ILE A 58 7.34 -15.63 -0.47
CA ILE A 58 7.05 -14.24 -0.81
C ILE A 58 6.53 -14.16 -2.24
N GLU A 59 5.36 -13.54 -2.37
CA GLU A 59 4.71 -13.34 -3.66
C GLU A 59 5.10 -11.98 -4.25
N PHE A 60 5.54 -11.98 -5.51
CA PHE A 60 5.78 -10.78 -6.31
C PHE A 60 5.25 -10.91 -7.73
N PRO A 61 5.05 -9.80 -8.46
CA PRO A 61 4.80 -9.87 -9.89
C PRO A 61 5.93 -10.61 -10.60
N LYS A 62 5.60 -11.42 -11.60
CA LYS A 62 6.56 -12.14 -12.42
C LYS A 62 7.60 -11.20 -13.00
N GLY A 63 8.87 -11.57 -12.90
CA GLY A 63 9.99 -10.72 -13.29
C GLY A 63 10.48 -9.76 -12.20
N PHE A 64 9.85 -9.76 -11.02
CA PHE A 64 10.31 -9.01 -9.85
C PHE A 64 11.21 -9.84 -8.92
N ASP A 65 11.65 -10.98 -9.41
CA ASP A 65 12.62 -11.87 -8.77
C ASP A 65 14.04 -11.25 -8.74
N GLY A 66 14.96 -11.89 -8.07
CA GLY A 66 16.34 -11.41 -7.97
C GLY A 66 16.51 -10.19 -7.05
N VAL A 67 17.28 -9.19 -7.49
CA VAL A 67 17.63 -8.01 -6.66
C VAL A 67 16.41 -7.18 -6.25
N PRO A 68 15.47 -6.83 -7.15
CA PRO A 68 14.28 -6.06 -6.76
C PRO A 68 13.47 -6.73 -5.66
N GLY A 69 13.19 -8.02 -5.79
CA GLY A 69 12.45 -8.78 -4.78
C GLY A 69 13.19 -8.85 -3.44
N LYS A 70 14.53 -9.03 -3.45
CA LYS A 70 15.37 -9.03 -2.24
C LYS A 70 15.28 -7.69 -1.51
N VAL A 71 15.45 -6.59 -2.22
CA VAL A 71 15.38 -5.24 -1.64
C VAL A 71 13.98 -4.96 -1.09
N ALA A 72 12.94 -5.28 -1.87
CA ALA A 72 11.55 -5.09 -1.44
C ALA A 72 11.24 -5.88 -0.17
N SER A 73 11.63 -7.15 -0.11
CA SER A 73 11.38 -8.01 1.04
C SER A 73 12.14 -7.59 2.29
N ASP A 74 13.37 -7.13 2.15
CA ASP A 74 14.19 -6.74 3.30
C ASP A 74 13.82 -5.36 3.84
N LYS A 75 13.60 -4.39 2.96
CA LYS A 75 13.48 -2.97 3.33
C LYS A 75 12.05 -2.48 3.42
N TYR A 76 11.14 -3.00 2.60
CA TYR A 76 9.83 -2.40 2.41
C TYR A 76 8.66 -3.24 2.93
N LEU A 77 8.73 -4.56 2.91
CA LEU A 77 7.69 -5.39 3.53
C LEU A 77 7.69 -5.20 5.05
N ARG A 78 6.52 -4.94 5.59
CA ARG A 78 6.35 -4.77 7.04
C ARG A 78 6.50 -6.11 7.75
N LYS A 79 7.35 -6.13 8.76
CA LYS A 79 7.67 -7.34 9.54
C LYS A 79 6.67 -7.60 10.66
N VAL A 80 5.96 -6.56 11.08
CA VAL A 80 4.90 -6.64 12.08
C VAL A 80 3.75 -5.75 11.64
N VAL A 81 2.60 -6.36 11.39
CA VAL A 81 1.35 -5.68 11.02
C VAL A 81 0.19 -6.33 11.77
N PRO A 82 -0.89 -5.60 12.08
CA PRO A 82 -2.14 -6.23 12.50
C PRO A 82 -2.65 -7.14 11.38
N GLY A 83 -3.22 -8.29 11.74
CA GLY A 83 -3.90 -9.13 10.76
C GLY A 83 -5.01 -8.35 10.05
N MET A 84 -5.26 -8.65 8.76
CA MET A 84 -6.30 -7.93 7.99
C MET A 84 -7.67 -8.02 8.65
N ASP A 85 -8.00 -9.17 9.25
CA ASP A 85 -9.25 -9.40 9.97
C ASP A 85 -9.38 -8.58 11.28
N HIS A 86 -8.30 -7.93 11.67
CA HIS A 86 -8.21 -7.11 12.87
C HIS A 86 -8.22 -5.61 12.55
N LEU A 87 -8.52 -5.23 11.33
CA LEU A 87 -8.63 -3.85 10.90
C LEU A 87 -10.09 -3.42 10.80
N VAL A 88 -10.34 -2.15 11.12
CA VAL A 88 -11.61 -1.48 10.87
C VAL A 88 -11.38 -0.23 10.06
N LYS A 89 -12.30 0.07 9.13
CA LYS A 89 -12.30 1.30 8.37
C LYS A 89 -12.66 2.49 9.25
N ILE A 90 -12.05 3.62 8.98
CA ILE A 90 -12.34 4.90 9.64
C ILE A 90 -13.11 5.76 8.64
N PRO A 91 -14.44 5.95 8.84
CA PRO A 91 -15.21 6.87 8.01
C PRO A 91 -14.59 8.27 8.05
N GLU A 92 -14.53 8.90 6.89
CA GLU A 92 -13.99 10.25 6.76
C GLU A 92 -14.81 11.02 5.73
N ASP A 93 -15.34 12.20 6.15
CA ASP A 93 -16.15 13.05 5.29
C ASP A 93 -15.38 13.54 4.07
N GLY A 94 -16.02 13.51 2.90
CA GLY A 94 -15.39 13.90 1.64
C GLY A 94 -14.39 12.90 1.06
N VAL A 95 -14.25 11.72 1.68
CA VAL A 95 -13.39 10.65 1.19
C VAL A 95 -14.25 9.44 0.82
N PRO A 96 -14.12 8.86 -0.39
CA PRO A 96 -14.87 7.66 -0.76
C PRO A 96 -14.56 6.48 0.17
N GLU A 97 -15.53 5.62 0.42
CA GLU A 97 -15.40 4.49 1.35
C GLU A 97 -14.24 3.55 1.00
N TRP A 98 -14.01 3.29 -0.28
CA TRP A 98 -12.93 2.42 -0.74
C TRP A 98 -11.53 2.99 -0.39
N LEU A 99 -11.44 4.32 -0.18
CA LEU A 99 -10.20 5.01 0.16
C LEU A 99 -10.05 5.30 1.66
N TRP A 100 -11.06 4.96 2.47
CA TRP A 100 -10.97 5.14 3.91
C TRP A 100 -9.77 4.41 4.51
N ARG A 101 -9.08 5.10 5.38
CA ARG A 101 -7.97 4.53 6.14
C ARG A 101 -8.45 3.43 7.07
N SER A 102 -7.55 2.55 7.43
CA SER A 102 -7.82 1.47 8.38
C SER A 102 -7.01 1.67 9.65
N LYS A 103 -7.57 1.28 10.78
CA LYS A 103 -6.89 1.21 12.08
C LYS A 103 -7.07 -0.17 12.70
N PRO A 104 -6.19 -0.55 13.65
CA PRO A 104 -6.41 -1.74 14.46
C PRO A 104 -7.74 -1.67 15.25
N ASP A 105 -8.48 -2.77 15.26
CA ASP A 105 -9.67 -2.92 16.10
C ASP A 105 -9.26 -3.37 17.49
N GLU A 106 -9.10 -2.44 18.40
CA GLU A 106 -8.67 -2.71 19.79
C GLU A 106 -9.64 -3.66 20.54
N THR A 107 -10.90 -3.74 20.11
CA THR A 107 -11.88 -4.66 20.74
C THR A 107 -11.57 -6.12 20.44
N LYS A 108 -10.94 -6.40 19.30
CA LYS A 108 -10.52 -7.73 18.88
C LYS A 108 -9.16 -8.12 19.46
N LYS A 109 -8.32 -7.15 19.79
CA LYS A 109 -6.96 -7.37 20.28
C LYS A 109 -6.86 -8.28 21.48
N ALA A 110 -7.71 -8.05 22.48
CA ALA A 110 -7.75 -8.84 23.70
C ALA A 110 -8.16 -10.31 23.49
N LYS A 111 -8.82 -10.62 22.38
CA LYS A 111 -9.36 -11.95 22.07
C LYS A 111 -8.55 -12.71 21.02
N ALA A 112 -7.65 -12.03 20.32
CA ALA A 112 -6.91 -12.61 19.20
C ALA A 112 -5.67 -13.37 19.69
N LYS A 113 -5.58 -14.66 19.35
CA LYS A 113 -4.37 -15.47 19.59
C LYS A 113 -3.18 -15.00 18.75
N ASN A 114 -3.43 -14.55 17.52
CA ASN A 114 -2.44 -14.09 16.57
C ASN A 114 -2.81 -12.69 16.09
N TRP A 115 -2.59 -11.68 16.94
CA TRP A 115 -2.89 -10.28 16.65
C TRP A 115 -2.04 -9.72 15.52
N THR A 116 -0.77 -10.11 15.44
CA THR A 116 0.18 -9.59 14.48
C THR A 116 0.58 -10.64 13.47
N GLY A 117 0.78 -10.21 12.25
CA GLY A 117 1.36 -10.95 11.14
C GLY A 117 2.52 -10.19 10.52
N LYS A 118 2.89 -10.59 9.32
CA LYS A 118 3.89 -9.91 8.47
C LYS A 118 3.31 -9.77 7.07
N GLU A 119 3.79 -8.79 6.31
CA GLU A 119 3.52 -8.73 4.88
C GLU A 119 4.31 -9.84 4.17
N THR A 120 3.65 -10.58 3.29
CA THR A 120 4.19 -11.72 2.52
C THR A 120 4.04 -11.55 1.01
N SER A 121 3.50 -10.43 0.56
CA SER A 121 3.23 -10.18 -0.85
C SER A 121 3.62 -8.76 -1.25
N GLY A 122 4.23 -8.63 -2.41
CA GLY A 122 4.44 -7.34 -3.07
C GLY A 122 3.13 -6.59 -3.31
N TRP A 123 2.02 -7.32 -3.49
CA TRP A 123 0.70 -6.69 -3.57
C TRP A 123 0.38 -5.84 -2.34
N GLN A 124 0.62 -6.36 -1.14
CA GLN A 124 0.39 -5.61 0.11
C GLN A 124 1.22 -4.33 0.16
N LEU A 125 2.48 -4.41 -0.26
CA LEU A 125 3.37 -3.26 -0.36
C LEU A 125 2.85 -2.22 -1.36
N PHE A 126 2.59 -2.63 -2.60
CA PHE A 126 2.17 -1.72 -3.67
C PHE A 126 0.81 -1.12 -3.39
N HIS A 127 -0.15 -1.93 -2.93
CA HIS A 127 -1.49 -1.46 -2.57
C HIS A 127 -1.44 -0.42 -1.43
N ARG A 128 -0.60 -0.64 -0.43
CA ARG A 128 -0.41 0.29 0.67
C ARG A 128 0.19 1.63 0.21
N LEU A 129 1.20 1.60 -0.66
CA LEU A 129 1.82 2.81 -1.20
C LEU A 129 0.85 3.56 -2.12
N ALA A 130 0.26 2.86 -3.08
CA ALA A 130 -0.73 3.45 -3.99
C ALA A 130 -1.90 4.05 -3.22
N GLY A 131 -2.51 3.32 -2.29
CA GLY A 131 -3.61 3.81 -1.48
C GLY A 131 -3.24 5.04 -0.64
N CYS A 132 -2.02 5.12 -0.12
CA CYS A 132 -1.55 6.28 0.61
C CYS A 132 -1.42 7.52 -0.30
N TRP A 133 -0.84 7.36 -1.48
CA TRP A 133 -0.68 8.44 -2.45
C TRP A 133 -2.01 8.89 -3.03
N THR A 134 -2.89 7.96 -3.35
CA THR A 134 -4.26 8.26 -3.81
C THR A 134 -5.05 9.01 -2.74
N TYR A 135 -4.96 8.58 -1.47
CA TYR A 135 -5.59 9.29 -0.36
C TYR A 135 -5.10 10.74 -0.25
N TRP A 136 -3.80 10.97 -0.35
CA TRP A 136 -3.27 12.34 -0.35
C TRP A 136 -3.71 13.13 -1.57
N GLY A 137 -3.64 12.52 -2.76
CA GLY A 137 -4.12 13.17 -3.98
C GLY A 137 -5.59 13.56 -3.89
N TRP A 138 -6.42 12.69 -3.32
CA TRP A 138 -7.84 12.98 -3.07
C TRP A 138 -8.03 14.16 -2.12
N LYS A 139 -7.36 14.12 -0.97
CA LYS A 139 -7.44 15.18 0.05
C LYS A 139 -7.01 16.56 -0.44
N TYR A 140 -6.13 16.60 -1.41
CA TYR A 140 -5.62 17.85 -1.99
C TYR A 140 -6.22 18.18 -3.37
N GLY A 141 -7.30 17.49 -3.76
CA GLY A 141 -8.04 17.80 -4.99
C GLY A 141 -7.26 17.57 -6.28
N TYR A 142 -6.29 16.64 -6.30
CA TYR A 142 -5.50 16.37 -7.51
C TYR A 142 -6.28 15.61 -8.58
N PHE A 143 -7.36 14.93 -8.24
CA PHE A 143 -8.16 14.13 -9.17
C PHE A 143 -9.43 14.85 -9.55
N ALA A 144 -9.80 14.80 -10.84
CA ALA A 144 -11.05 15.38 -11.33
C ALA A 144 -12.27 14.53 -10.90
N SER A 145 -12.08 13.21 -10.74
CA SER A 145 -13.15 12.27 -10.36
C SER A 145 -12.60 11.06 -9.62
N GLU A 146 -13.49 10.23 -9.06
CA GLU A 146 -13.13 8.93 -8.48
C GLU A 146 -12.49 7.97 -9.50
N THR A 147 -12.82 8.11 -10.77
CA THR A 147 -12.24 7.28 -11.83
C THR A 147 -10.80 7.62 -12.10
N ASP A 148 -10.37 8.85 -11.79
CA ASP A 148 -9.01 9.34 -11.97
C ASP A 148 -8.11 8.98 -10.77
N ALA A 149 -8.70 8.64 -9.64
CA ALA A 149 -8.03 8.22 -8.41
C ALA A 149 -7.83 6.69 -8.37
#